data_1cde564a6ce6118660ae8248bc871067
#
_entry.id   1cde564a6ce6118660ae8248bc871067
#
_cell.length_a   1.000
_cell.length_b   1.000
_cell.length_c   1.000
_cell.angle_alpha   90.00
_cell.angle_beta   90.00
_cell.angle_gamma   90.00
#
_symmetry.space_group_name_H-M   'P 1'
#
loop_
_entity.id
_entity.type
_entity.pdbx_description
1 polymer ?
#
loop_
_entity_poly.entity_id
_entity_poly.type
_entity_poly.pdbx_seq_one_letter_code
_entity_poly.pdbx_strand_id
1 'polypeptide(L)'
;ATLLFLIGIKYIITEDAMGGLSRMEVTELMADSYDEEVEVPVGEKMTLMLVDGTKIVANSRTIVRYPKRFDGDCREVYVKGEAYFDVAHDAEHPFLVHSDNFRVKVLGTRFNVNNYDTSDSQVVLVQGSVELKTTNNDRVRMKPNEMVNLQEGGFAEKRLVNTDEYTCWMQGMISLTGESVESVTQRLSHYYGVTILPDDKI
;
A
#
# COMPACT_ATOMS: atom_id res chain seq x y z
N ALA A 1 -9.11 5.88 -34.70
CA ALA A 1 -8.73 7.26 -35.02
C ALA A 1 -8.13 7.89 -33.75
N THR A 2 -6.83 8.04 -33.80
CA THR A 2 -6.01 8.62 -32.75
C THR A 2 -6.28 10.10 -32.68
N LEU A 3 -6.72 10.62 -31.54
CA LEU A 3 -6.73 12.04 -31.27
C LEU A 3 -5.93 12.31 -29.97
N LEU A 4 -4.68 12.72 -30.15
CA LEU A 4 -3.88 13.33 -29.11
C LEU A 4 -4.36 14.78 -28.93
N PHE A 5 -4.87 15.10 -27.73
CA PHE A 5 -4.94 16.47 -27.25
C PHE A 5 -4.20 16.57 -25.92
N LEU A 6 -3.06 17.21 -25.94
CA LEU A 6 -2.35 17.74 -24.79
C LEU A 6 -3.15 18.89 -24.19
N ILE A 7 -3.17 18.96 -22.86
CA ILE A 7 -3.71 20.00 -21.97
C ILE A 7 -5.12 19.71 -21.46
N GLY A 8 -5.21 19.15 -20.25
CA GLY A 8 -6.39 19.25 -19.39
C GLY A 8 -7.51 18.25 -19.61
N ILE A 9 -7.25 17.09 -20.19
CA ILE A 9 -8.29 16.06 -20.35
C ILE A 9 -8.14 15.01 -19.25
N LYS A 10 -9.16 14.96 -18.40
CA LYS A 10 -9.40 13.89 -17.42
C LYS A 10 -9.65 12.60 -18.20
N TYR A 11 -8.69 11.68 -18.22
CA TYR A 11 -8.91 10.36 -18.82
C TYR A 11 -9.79 9.53 -17.91
N ILE A 12 -11.00 9.21 -18.38
CA ILE A 12 -11.78 8.13 -17.80
C ILE A 12 -11.19 6.83 -18.38
N ILE A 13 -10.28 6.22 -17.67
CA ILE A 13 -9.78 4.88 -18.02
C ILE A 13 -10.82 3.91 -17.44
N THR A 14 -11.67 3.36 -18.30
CA THR A 14 -12.58 2.28 -17.91
C THR A 14 -11.79 1.00 -17.65
N GLU A 15 -12.26 0.14 -16.74
CA GLU A 15 -11.61 -1.15 -16.43
C GLU A 15 -11.34 -1.99 -17.70
N ASP A 16 -12.16 -1.85 -18.74
CA ASP A 16 -12.01 -2.53 -20.04
C ASP A 16 -10.83 -2.00 -20.86
N ALA A 17 -10.44 -0.73 -20.69
CA ALA A 17 -9.30 -0.15 -21.39
C ALA A 17 -7.94 -0.59 -20.80
N MET A 18 -7.92 -0.99 -19.52
CA MET A 18 -6.70 -1.45 -18.84
C MET A 18 -6.28 -2.88 -19.21
N GLY A 19 -7.20 -3.67 -19.76
CA GLY A 19 -6.93 -5.07 -20.15
C GLY A 19 -5.93 -5.27 -21.29
N GLY A 20 -5.54 -4.20 -21.98
CA GLY A 20 -4.56 -4.24 -23.09
C GLY A 20 -3.23 -3.56 -22.80
N LEU A 21 -3.07 -2.94 -21.62
CA LEU A 21 -1.84 -2.23 -21.25
C LEU A 21 -0.88 -3.13 -20.50
N SER A 22 0.40 -3.00 -20.78
CA SER A 22 1.44 -3.66 -19.99
C SER A 22 1.50 -3.07 -18.57
N ARG A 23 2.04 -3.83 -17.62
CA ARG A 23 2.22 -3.39 -16.21
C ARG A 23 3.00 -2.07 -16.13
N MET A 24 3.99 -1.87 -17.00
CA MET A 24 4.78 -0.63 -17.06
C MET A 24 3.95 0.56 -17.53
N GLU A 25 3.13 0.39 -18.56
CA GLU A 25 2.26 1.46 -19.10
C GLU A 25 1.20 1.88 -18.08
N VAL A 26 0.63 0.93 -17.32
CA VAL A 26 -0.34 1.24 -16.24
C VAL A 26 0.35 2.01 -15.11
N THR A 27 1.55 1.62 -14.71
CA THR A 27 2.32 2.31 -13.66
C THR A 27 2.73 3.73 -14.10
N GLU A 28 3.11 3.91 -15.35
CA GLU A 28 3.50 5.19 -15.93
C GLU A 28 2.30 6.15 -16.08
N LEU A 29 1.16 5.64 -16.55
CA LEU A 29 -0.10 6.39 -16.62
C LEU A 29 -0.63 6.80 -15.22
N MET A 30 -0.46 5.95 -14.22
CA MET A 30 -0.83 6.29 -12.84
C MET A 30 0.14 7.29 -12.22
N ALA A 31 1.43 7.28 -12.58
CA ALA A 31 2.41 8.25 -12.09
C ALA A 31 2.05 9.68 -12.49
N ASP A 32 1.51 9.89 -13.69
CA ASP A 32 1.07 11.20 -14.18
C ASP A 32 -0.23 11.71 -13.52
N SER A 33 -0.94 10.86 -12.78
CA SER A 33 -2.20 11.22 -12.11
C SER A 33 -2.02 11.81 -10.70
N TYR A 34 -0.80 11.74 -10.14
CA TYR A 34 -0.50 12.23 -8.81
C TYR A 34 0.30 13.54 -8.85
N ASP A 35 -0.14 14.53 -8.07
CA ASP A 35 0.52 15.85 -7.99
C ASP A 35 1.71 15.88 -7.03
N GLU A 36 1.69 14.99 -6.03
CA GLU A 36 2.65 14.98 -4.93
C GLU A 36 3.26 13.58 -4.76
N GLU A 37 4.57 13.54 -4.58
CA GLU A 37 5.31 12.36 -4.18
C GLU A 37 6.11 12.66 -2.92
N VAL A 38 6.00 11.78 -1.95
CA VAL A 38 6.77 11.81 -0.71
C VAL A 38 7.56 10.53 -0.58
N GLU A 39 8.87 10.64 -0.49
CA GLU A 39 9.79 9.55 -0.14
C GLU A 39 10.27 9.73 1.29
N VAL A 40 10.04 8.74 2.13
CA VAL A 40 10.48 8.76 3.54
C VAL A 40 11.96 8.39 3.61
N PRO A 41 12.82 9.24 4.23
CA PRO A 41 14.23 8.93 4.40
C PRO A 41 14.46 7.65 5.19
N VAL A 42 15.65 7.06 5.00
CA VAL A 42 16.09 5.87 5.74
C VAL A 42 16.10 6.16 7.24
N GLY A 43 15.52 5.26 8.03
CA GLY A 43 15.45 5.35 9.48
C GLY A 43 14.42 6.34 10.02
N GLU A 44 13.68 7.02 9.15
CA GLU A 44 12.65 7.98 9.53
C GLU A 44 11.23 7.43 9.35
N LYS A 45 10.28 8.15 9.90
CA LYS A 45 8.83 7.96 9.69
C LYS A 45 8.20 9.31 9.39
N MET A 46 7.25 9.34 8.49
CA MET A 46 6.52 10.55 8.15
C MET A 46 5.03 10.37 8.36
N THR A 47 4.37 11.43 8.83
CA THR A 47 2.91 11.48 8.93
C THR A 47 2.39 12.48 7.91
N LEU A 48 1.52 12.02 7.04
CA LEU A 48 0.83 12.82 6.03
C LEU A 48 -0.63 12.99 6.45
N MET A 49 -1.14 14.21 6.30
CA MET A 49 -2.58 14.49 6.43
C MET A 49 -3.08 14.92 5.06
N LEU A 50 -3.95 14.11 4.49
CA LEU A 50 -4.55 14.40 3.19
C LEU A 50 -5.70 15.40 3.34
N VAL A 51 -6.11 15.97 2.21
CA VAL A 51 -7.16 17.02 2.18
C VAL A 51 -8.53 16.53 2.66
N ASP A 52 -8.80 15.23 2.57
CA ASP A 52 -10.03 14.59 3.05
C ASP A 52 -10.02 14.25 4.55
N GLY A 53 -8.92 14.55 5.25
CA GLY A 53 -8.70 14.21 6.66
C GLY A 53 -8.12 12.80 6.88
N THR A 54 -7.84 12.05 5.82
CA THR A 54 -7.12 10.77 5.93
C THR A 54 -5.72 10.99 6.45
N LYS A 55 -5.32 10.20 7.45
CA LYS A 55 -3.96 10.17 8.00
C LYS A 55 -3.21 8.96 7.48
N ILE A 56 -2.01 9.18 6.94
CA ILE A 56 -1.08 8.14 6.54
C ILE A 56 0.17 8.27 7.39
N VAL A 57 0.59 7.20 8.07
CA VAL A 57 1.91 7.10 8.69
C VAL A 57 2.75 6.21 7.80
N ALA A 58 3.79 6.76 7.20
CA ALA A 58 4.69 6.05 6.29
C ALA A 58 6.00 5.72 7.01
N ASN A 59 6.47 4.48 6.85
CA ASN A 59 7.70 3.98 7.44
C ASN A 59 8.92 4.32 6.57
N SER A 60 10.11 4.02 7.06
CA SER A 60 11.40 4.18 6.37
C SER A 60 11.35 3.72 4.92
N ARG A 61 11.92 4.50 3.98
CA ARG A 61 12.03 4.18 2.54
C ARG A 61 10.68 3.92 1.83
N THR A 62 9.60 4.42 2.40
CA THR A 62 8.27 4.32 1.78
C THR A 62 8.04 5.48 0.84
N ILE A 63 7.49 5.18 -0.32
CA ILE A 63 7.05 6.18 -1.30
C ILE A 63 5.52 6.23 -1.24
N VAL A 64 4.98 7.43 -1.08
CA VAL A 64 3.54 7.70 -1.16
C VAL A 64 3.30 8.76 -2.23
N ARG A 65 2.41 8.45 -3.19
CA ARG A 65 1.96 9.41 -4.21
C ARG A 65 0.49 9.69 -4.01
N TYR A 66 0.10 10.95 -4.11
CA TYR A 66 -1.29 11.36 -3.91
C TYR A 66 -1.59 12.67 -4.64
N PRO A 67 -2.85 12.93 -5.03
CA PRO A 67 -3.25 14.18 -5.64
C PRO A 67 -3.42 15.27 -4.57
N LYS A 68 -3.25 16.53 -4.94
CA LYS A 68 -3.54 17.69 -4.07
C LYS A 68 -5.00 17.77 -3.66
N ARG A 69 -5.89 17.27 -4.51
CA ARG A 69 -7.34 17.20 -4.30
C ARG A 69 -7.91 15.92 -4.88
N PHE A 70 -8.96 15.42 -4.25
CA PHE A 70 -9.73 14.28 -4.76
C PHE A 70 -10.94 14.80 -5.54
N ASP A 71 -10.78 15.02 -6.84
CA ASP A 71 -11.83 15.58 -7.73
C ASP A 71 -12.62 14.51 -8.49
N GLY A 72 -12.32 13.22 -8.27
CA GLY A 72 -12.95 12.07 -8.93
C GLY A 72 -14.01 11.38 -8.07
N ASP A 73 -14.58 10.30 -8.62
CA ASP A 73 -15.52 9.43 -7.92
C ASP A 73 -14.85 8.58 -6.83
N CYS A 74 -13.52 8.54 -6.81
CA CYS A 74 -12.71 7.83 -5.83
C CYS A 74 -11.58 8.74 -5.33
N ARG A 75 -11.10 8.46 -4.11
CA ARG A 75 -9.91 9.04 -3.50
C ARG A 75 -8.76 8.07 -3.71
N GLU A 76 -7.80 8.40 -4.56
CA GLU A 76 -6.77 7.46 -4.98
C GLU A 76 -5.38 7.89 -4.50
N VAL A 77 -4.62 6.94 -3.96
CA VAL A 77 -3.22 7.11 -3.60
C VAL A 77 -2.42 5.88 -4.03
N TYR A 78 -1.13 6.05 -4.21
CA TYR A 78 -0.21 4.94 -4.46
C TYR A 78 0.77 4.82 -3.29
N VAL A 79 1.13 3.57 -2.93
CA VAL A 79 2.14 3.27 -1.91
C VAL A 79 3.09 2.18 -2.36
N LYS A 80 4.38 2.40 -2.08
CA LYS A 80 5.44 1.39 -2.15
C LYS A 80 6.25 1.46 -0.87
N GLY A 81 6.30 0.36 -0.12
CA GLY A 81 6.91 0.30 1.20
C GLY A 81 5.91 -0.08 2.28
N GLU A 82 6.05 0.47 3.48
CA GLU A 82 5.14 0.19 4.60
C GLU A 82 4.43 1.46 5.06
N ALA A 83 3.10 1.42 5.09
CA ALA A 83 2.29 2.52 5.56
C ALA A 83 1.05 2.06 6.33
N TYR A 84 0.74 2.79 7.39
CA TYR A 84 -0.50 2.67 8.13
C TYR A 84 -1.46 3.77 7.70
N PHE A 85 -2.69 3.37 7.39
CA PHE A 85 -3.76 4.23 6.94
C PHE A 85 -4.85 4.34 8.00
N ASP A 86 -5.22 5.57 8.38
CA ASP A 86 -6.44 5.91 9.11
C ASP A 86 -7.30 6.74 8.17
N VAL A 87 -8.14 6.06 7.40
CA VAL A 87 -8.90 6.65 6.30
C VAL A 87 -10.16 7.32 6.83
N ALA A 88 -10.34 8.59 6.49
CA ALA A 88 -11.56 9.33 6.77
C ALA A 88 -12.79 8.65 6.13
N HIS A 89 -13.88 8.53 6.90
CA HIS A 89 -15.07 7.84 6.42
C HIS A 89 -15.81 8.67 5.36
N ASP A 90 -15.98 8.09 4.18
CA ASP A 90 -16.82 8.61 3.11
C ASP A 90 -17.32 7.41 2.28
N ALA A 91 -18.63 7.19 2.32
CA ALA A 91 -19.28 6.07 1.64
C ALA A 91 -19.54 6.37 0.15
N GLU A 92 -19.58 7.65 -0.23
CA GLU A 92 -19.87 8.07 -1.61
C GLU A 92 -18.62 8.07 -2.47
N HIS A 93 -17.44 8.40 -1.86
CA HIS A 93 -16.15 8.43 -2.55
C HIS A 93 -15.19 7.41 -1.93
N PRO A 94 -15.16 6.15 -2.40
CA PRO A 94 -14.24 5.14 -1.90
C PRO A 94 -12.79 5.58 -1.93
N PHE A 95 -12.00 5.14 -0.95
CA PHE A 95 -10.57 5.36 -0.90
C PHE A 95 -9.84 4.14 -1.46
N LEU A 96 -8.99 4.37 -2.47
CA LEU A 96 -8.22 3.34 -3.16
C LEU A 96 -6.74 3.52 -2.87
N VAL A 97 -6.10 2.48 -2.34
CA VAL A 97 -4.65 2.43 -2.22
C VAL A 97 -4.12 1.49 -3.29
N HIS A 98 -3.39 2.04 -4.24
CA HIS A 98 -2.73 1.30 -5.29
C HIS A 98 -1.32 0.89 -4.87
N SER A 99 -0.90 -0.25 -5.33
CA SER A 99 0.46 -0.76 -5.23
C SER A 99 0.83 -1.49 -6.53
N ASP A 100 2.07 -1.96 -6.66
CA ASP A 100 2.54 -2.61 -7.89
C ASP A 100 1.76 -3.90 -8.23
N ASN A 101 1.23 -4.61 -7.24
CA ASN A 101 0.65 -5.95 -7.42
C ASN A 101 -0.76 -6.12 -6.85
N PHE A 102 -1.31 -5.11 -6.17
CA PHE A 102 -2.67 -5.15 -5.65
C PHE A 102 -3.27 -3.75 -5.47
N ARG A 103 -4.57 -3.72 -5.24
CA ARG A 103 -5.33 -2.53 -4.88
C ARG A 103 -6.20 -2.81 -3.65
N VAL A 104 -6.18 -1.90 -2.68
CA VAL A 104 -7.05 -1.89 -1.50
C VAL A 104 -8.17 -0.89 -1.72
N LYS A 105 -9.44 -1.28 -1.51
CA LYS A 105 -10.60 -0.40 -1.53
C LYS A 105 -11.25 -0.36 -0.16
N VAL A 106 -11.48 0.84 0.37
CA VAL A 106 -12.11 1.08 1.67
C VAL A 106 -13.04 2.29 1.64
N LEU A 107 -13.90 2.42 2.66
CA LEU A 107 -14.81 3.58 2.83
C LEU A 107 -14.49 4.42 4.07
N GLY A 108 -13.70 3.88 5.02
CA GLY A 108 -13.34 4.49 6.29
C GLY A 108 -12.82 3.38 7.20
N THR A 109 -11.50 3.18 7.20
CA THR A 109 -10.91 1.93 7.64
C THR A 109 -9.50 2.20 8.15
N ARG A 110 -9.08 1.44 9.17
CA ARG A 110 -7.70 1.44 9.67
C ARG A 110 -7.02 0.16 9.28
N PHE A 111 -5.90 0.27 8.58
CA PHE A 111 -5.17 -0.90 8.08
C PHE A 111 -3.70 -0.57 7.85
N ASN A 112 -2.86 -1.60 7.87
CA ASN A 112 -1.44 -1.53 7.51
C ASN A 112 -1.20 -2.22 6.17
N VAL A 113 -0.36 -1.64 5.35
CA VAL A 113 0.15 -2.21 4.11
C VAL A 113 1.65 -2.34 4.25
N ASN A 114 2.22 -3.49 3.90
CA ASN A 114 3.65 -3.69 3.73
C ASN A 114 3.90 -4.31 2.37
N ASN A 115 4.57 -3.59 1.46
CA ASN A 115 4.88 -4.01 0.10
C ASN A 115 6.26 -3.53 -0.35
N TYR A 116 7.26 -3.60 0.52
CA TYR A 116 8.66 -3.37 0.15
C TYR A 116 9.13 -4.35 -0.91
N ASP A 117 8.71 -5.60 -0.77
CA ASP A 117 8.94 -6.65 -1.75
C ASP A 117 7.60 -7.05 -2.39
N THR A 118 7.52 -6.92 -3.71
CA THR A 118 6.32 -7.30 -4.45
C THR A 118 6.09 -8.82 -4.46
N SER A 119 7.11 -9.61 -4.14
CA SER A 119 7.00 -11.07 -4.02
C SER A 119 6.40 -11.51 -2.68
N ASP A 120 6.42 -10.66 -1.65
CA ASP A 120 5.84 -10.94 -0.32
C ASP A 120 5.23 -9.66 0.28
N SER A 121 4.02 -9.36 -0.13
CA SER A 121 3.27 -8.19 0.36
C SER A 121 2.22 -8.59 1.36
N GLN A 122 1.93 -7.70 2.32
CA GLN A 122 0.98 -7.94 3.40
C GLN A 122 0.00 -6.79 3.55
N VAL A 123 -1.26 -7.14 3.81
CA VAL A 123 -2.29 -6.19 4.25
C VAL A 123 -2.90 -6.70 5.55
N VAL A 124 -2.91 -5.85 6.58
CA VAL A 124 -3.46 -6.17 7.92
C VAL A 124 -4.59 -5.20 8.23
N LEU A 125 -5.79 -5.72 8.49
CA LEU A 125 -6.96 -4.91 8.80
C LEU A 125 -7.12 -4.76 10.30
N VAL A 126 -7.07 -3.51 10.78
CA VAL A 126 -7.25 -3.15 12.21
C VAL A 126 -8.71 -2.87 12.52
N GLN A 127 -9.38 -2.03 11.71
CA GLN A 127 -10.77 -1.63 11.93
C GLN A 127 -11.47 -1.34 10.61
N GLY A 128 -12.75 -1.70 10.52
CA GLY A 128 -13.58 -1.44 9.34
C GLY A 128 -13.66 -2.64 8.39
N SER A 129 -13.56 -2.40 7.09
CA SER A 129 -13.64 -3.43 6.06
C SER A 129 -12.72 -3.07 4.89
N VAL A 130 -12.04 -4.07 4.36
CA VAL A 130 -11.18 -3.95 3.17
C VAL A 130 -11.71 -4.87 2.08
N GLU A 131 -11.80 -4.35 0.85
CA GLU A 131 -11.83 -5.17 -0.35
C GLU A 131 -10.46 -5.06 -1.02
N LEU A 132 -9.77 -6.20 -1.11
CA LEU A 132 -8.46 -6.34 -1.73
C LEU A 132 -8.64 -6.98 -3.10
N LYS A 133 -8.01 -6.40 -4.14
CA LYS A 133 -8.00 -6.91 -5.51
C LYS A 133 -6.56 -7.04 -5.98
N THR A 134 -6.21 -8.20 -6.53
CA THR A 134 -4.87 -8.46 -7.11
C THR A 134 -4.80 -8.11 -8.58
N THR A 135 -3.60 -8.08 -9.15
CA THR A 135 -3.38 -7.93 -10.60
C THR A 135 -3.96 -9.10 -11.41
N ASN A 136 -4.10 -10.30 -10.79
CA ASN A 136 -4.75 -11.47 -11.40
C ASN A 136 -6.29 -11.39 -11.33
N ASN A 137 -6.85 -10.25 -10.89
CA ASN A 137 -8.29 -10.01 -10.76
C ASN A 137 -8.97 -10.77 -9.61
N ASP A 138 -8.21 -11.45 -8.75
CA ASP A 138 -8.75 -12.09 -7.56
C ASP A 138 -9.22 -11.02 -6.56
N ARG A 139 -10.29 -11.33 -5.80
CA ARG A 139 -10.85 -10.43 -4.81
C ARG A 139 -11.00 -11.14 -3.46
N VAL A 140 -10.56 -10.46 -2.39
CA VAL A 140 -10.75 -10.92 -1.01
C VAL A 140 -11.33 -9.77 -0.17
N ARG A 141 -12.35 -10.09 0.62
CA ARG A 141 -12.83 -9.19 1.68
C ARG A 141 -12.22 -9.58 3.01
N MET A 142 -11.78 -8.56 3.75
CA MET A 142 -11.17 -8.72 5.06
C MET A 142 -12.07 -8.17 6.16
N LYS A 143 -12.00 -8.83 7.31
CA LYS A 143 -12.60 -8.41 8.59
C LYS A 143 -11.49 -7.94 9.55
N PRO A 144 -11.82 -7.16 10.58
CA PRO A 144 -10.85 -6.77 11.60
C PRO A 144 -10.06 -7.96 12.16
N ASN A 145 -8.78 -7.73 12.42
CA ASN A 145 -7.80 -8.74 12.87
C ASN A 145 -7.46 -9.81 11.82
N GLU A 146 -7.83 -9.62 10.55
CA GLU A 146 -7.35 -10.48 9.48
C GLU A 146 -6.12 -9.85 8.80
N MET A 147 -5.19 -10.71 8.43
CA MET A 147 -4.07 -10.44 7.54
C MET A 147 -4.22 -11.25 6.26
N VAL A 148 -3.84 -10.64 5.14
CA VAL A 148 -3.70 -11.30 3.85
C VAL A 148 -2.27 -11.14 3.39
N ASN A 149 -1.61 -12.25 3.08
CA ASN A 149 -0.34 -12.31 2.35
C ASN A 149 -0.60 -12.44 0.86
N LEU A 150 0.20 -11.74 0.08
CA LEU A 150 0.18 -11.73 -1.38
C LEU A 150 1.55 -12.14 -1.90
N GLN A 151 1.57 -13.11 -2.81
CA GLN A 151 2.79 -13.57 -3.47
C GLN A 151 2.57 -13.63 -4.97
N GLU A 152 3.55 -13.16 -5.75
CA GLU A 152 3.53 -13.20 -7.22
C GLU A 152 2.24 -12.66 -7.85
N GLY A 153 1.63 -11.62 -7.20
CA GLY A 153 0.40 -10.99 -7.66
C GLY A 153 -0.90 -11.76 -7.39
N GLY A 154 -0.84 -12.83 -6.59
CA GLY A 154 -1.98 -13.61 -6.13
C GLY A 154 -2.11 -13.65 -4.60
N PHE A 155 -3.19 -14.26 -4.09
CA PHE A 155 -3.35 -14.52 -2.65
C PHE A 155 -2.58 -15.78 -2.25
N ALA A 156 -1.73 -15.65 -1.24
CA ALA A 156 -1.02 -16.79 -0.67
C ALA A 156 -1.71 -17.32 0.60
N GLU A 157 -2.06 -16.42 1.51
CA GLU A 157 -2.64 -16.80 2.81
C GLU A 157 -3.59 -15.71 3.32
N LYS A 158 -4.65 -16.15 4.04
CA LYS A 158 -5.49 -15.28 4.86
C LYS A 158 -5.63 -15.90 6.25
N ARG A 159 -5.28 -15.15 7.31
CA ARG A 159 -5.33 -15.63 8.69
C ARG A 159 -5.69 -14.55 9.70
N LEU A 160 -6.10 -14.94 10.90
CA LEU A 160 -6.27 -14.05 12.04
C LEU A 160 -4.91 -13.73 12.68
N VAL A 161 -4.71 -12.47 13.05
CA VAL A 161 -3.48 -11.98 13.66
C VAL A 161 -3.78 -11.02 14.82
N ASN A 162 -2.78 -10.84 15.68
CA ASN A 162 -2.74 -9.69 16.59
C ASN A 162 -2.22 -8.47 15.82
N THR A 163 -3.10 -7.51 15.55
CA THR A 163 -2.76 -6.33 14.74
C THR A 163 -1.68 -5.46 15.36
N ASP A 164 -1.49 -5.49 16.70
CA ASP A 164 -0.46 -4.71 17.37
C ASP A 164 0.95 -5.12 16.94
N GLU A 165 1.15 -6.39 16.61
CA GLU A 165 2.44 -6.91 16.11
C GLU A 165 2.84 -6.30 14.76
N TYR A 166 1.86 -5.91 13.95
CA TYR A 166 2.04 -5.32 12.62
C TYR A 166 1.97 -3.80 12.60
N THR A 167 1.61 -3.17 13.72
CA THR A 167 1.47 -1.70 13.81
C THR A 167 2.38 -1.08 14.86
N CYS A 168 3.06 -1.89 15.71
CA CYS A 168 3.96 -1.41 16.76
C CYS A 168 5.15 -0.60 16.24
N TRP A 169 5.51 -0.78 14.97
CA TRP A 169 6.56 0.00 14.32
C TRP A 169 6.29 1.51 14.34
N MET A 170 5.02 1.93 14.35
CA MET A 170 4.64 3.34 14.48
C MET A 170 5.15 3.95 15.80
N GLN A 171 5.28 3.13 16.85
CA GLN A 171 5.80 3.50 18.15
C GLN A 171 7.32 3.25 18.30
N GLY A 172 8.01 2.87 17.22
CA GLY A 172 9.44 2.55 17.24
C GLY A 172 9.76 1.16 17.79
N MET A 173 8.77 0.28 17.88
CA MET A 173 8.94 -1.10 18.34
C MET A 173 8.94 -2.05 17.14
N ILE A 174 9.60 -3.18 17.29
CA ILE A 174 9.60 -4.29 16.32
C ILE A 174 9.09 -5.52 17.04
N SER A 175 8.02 -6.13 16.52
CA SER A 175 7.57 -7.44 16.99
C SER A 175 8.46 -8.52 16.38
N LEU A 176 8.91 -9.45 17.20
CA LEU A 176 9.75 -10.59 16.80
C LEU A 176 9.05 -11.92 17.02
N THR A 177 7.72 -11.91 17.14
CA THR A 177 6.94 -13.09 17.50
C THR A 177 6.81 -14.04 16.32
N GLY A 178 7.49 -15.17 16.38
CA GLY A 178 7.35 -16.27 15.41
C GLY A 178 7.94 -16.01 14.02
N GLU A 179 8.73 -14.96 13.88
CA GLU A 179 9.43 -14.66 12.62
C GLU A 179 10.78 -15.40 12.54
N SER A 180 11.22 -15.70 11.32
CA SER A 180 12.57 -16.23 11.10
C SER A 180 13.63 -15.15 11.32
N VAL A 181 14.86 -15.56 11.59
CA VAL A 181 16.01 -14.65 11.74
C VAL A 181 16.21 -13.84 10.45
N GLU A 182 16.01 -14.49 9.29
CA GLU A 182 16.09 -13.83 7.98
C GLU A 182 15.07 -12.71 7.84
N SER A 183 13.81 -12.95 8.22
CA SER A 183 12.74 -11.94 8.17
C SER A 183 13.05 -10.75 9.07
N VAL A 184 13.52 -11.02 10.29
CA VAL A 184 13.93 -9.98 11.26
C VAL A 184 15.09 -9.16 10.73
N THR A 185 16.16 -9.83 10.23
CA THR A 185 17.34 -9.13 9.69
C THR A 185 17.01 -8.31 8.45
N GLN A 186 16.13 -8.80 7.60
CA GLN A 186 15.66 -8.07 6.42
C GLN A 186 14.88 -6.81 6.83
N ARG A 187 13.96 -6.89 7.80
CA ARG A 187 13.21 -5.74 8.32
C ARG A 187 14.13 -4.70 8.97
N LEU A 188 15.08 -5.14 9.79
CA LEU A 188 16.09 -4.26 10.40
C LEU A 188 16.98 -3.60 9.34
N SER A 189 17.47 -4.39 8.37
CA SER A 189 18.27 -3.89 7.26
C SER A 189 17.52 -2.83 6.46
N HIS A 190 16.22 -3.05 6.25
CA HIS A 190 15.35 -2.12 5.53
C HIS A 190 15.16 -0.82 6.31
N TYR A 191 14.84 -0.94 7.60
CA TYR A 191 14.59 0.22 8.45
C TYR A 191 15.84 1.09 8.64
N TYR A 192 16.99 0.46 8.93
CA TYR A 192 18.25 1.18 9.19
C TYR A 192 19.09 1.47 7.93
N GLY A 193 18.70 0.97 6.77
CA GLY A 193 19.45 1.14 5.52
C GLY A 193 20.83 0.47 5.54
N VAL A 194 20.98 -0.60 6.31
CA VAL A 194 22.22 -1.38 6.45
C VAL A 194 22.01 -2.81 5.98
N THR A 195 23.07 -3.48 5.58
CA THR A 195 23.02 -4.91 5.30
C THR A 195 23.37 -5.68 6.57
N ILE A 196 22.43 -6.45 7.08
CA ILE A 196 22.65 -7.36 8.22
C ILE A 196 22.71 -8.77 7.66
N LEU A 197 23.85 -9.42 7.82
CA LEU A 197 24.02 -10.82 7.43
C LEU A 197 23.96 -11.67 8.70
N PRO A 198 23.12 -12.72 8.75
CA PRO A 198 23.17 -13.67 9.84
C PRO A 198 24.53 -14.37 9.84
N ASP A 199 25.10 -14.62 11.03
CA ASP A 199 26.31 -15.43 11.14
C ASP A 199 25.93 -16.90 11.00
N ASP A 200 26.54 -17.61 10.01
CA ASP A 200 26.31 -19.04 9.74
C ASP A 200 26.74 -19.97 10.90
N LYS A 201 27.12 -19.41 12.04
CA LYS A 201 27.67 -20.14 13.21
C LYS A 201 26.70 -20.28 14.39
N ILE A 202 25.41 -19.99 14.22
CA ILE A 202 24.42 -20.18 15.29
C ILE A 202 23.49 -21.33 14.93
#